data_a9552ccb3551e399d2e0a4153777cc42
#
_entry.id   a9552ccb3551e399d2e0a4153777cc42
#
_cell.length_a   1.000
_cell.length_b   1.000
_cell.length_c   1.000
_cell.angle_alpha   90.00
_cell.angle_beta   90.00
_cell.angle_gamma   90.00
#
_symmetry.space_group_name_H-M   'P 1'
#
loop_
_entity.id
_entity.type
_entity.pdbx_description
1 polymer ?
#
loop_
_entity_poly.entity_id
_entity_poly.type
_entity_poly.pdbx_seq_one_letter_code
_entity_poly.pdbx_strand_id
1 'polypeptide(L)'
;MKLKKLYIKKYKNLKNIDIKFEENNGLNIIVGSNGSGKSNILEVISAIFFDVYKDKNFFFKINDEYILEYVINGINITIEKKDGKRKFKNEGSLCTRKSIIDNALVPSNVIAVYSGEELRLWEDFYEEYYKKYIKNLDSSYIKKMKLMFINKNYWNIALLLLLITQNRTLEGFLKFEIGDLKNVKITFKFGNLSKLKNELLKTFIKKINPNNYEEITLNKEELSTIIYEQNDPDSLIFQYFSQATILNIIKNIEIKFNGNLTLKSLSEGEKKLTLIKAVLEFLSDERTLILFDEPDAFIHESKKIELYDLLKLYAKDYERNIVFTTHSPTIVNSANSDELIILKTIDNKCSIVQSDKIEIVKELTGSRMNVFFEIPILLVEGKSDIILIEKACNYFKKNETGYEDLPTFRTYSLGGTGNTKYIYESFKKIFKGRKIIICLDRDDSGKKELKKFFPNNDLEENEYFNIEEENYIFLLPCIEEKKEFMIEEYFSKEYIKKLALEMLNKTNFTGFKDIPNIKDRIKNKLGEEGESIPNNELKRFQPLVDLIRRIILI
;
A
#
# COMPACT_ATOMS: atom_id res chain seq x y z
N MET A 1 9.30 -4.41 19.93
CA MET A 1 10.66 -4.00 19.56
C MET A 1 10.57 -2.94 18.48
N LYS A 2 11.46 -1.89 18.45
CA LYS A 2 11.45 -0.85 17.40
C LYS A 2 12.87 -0.44 17.05
N LEU A 3 13.22 -0.42 15.76
CA LEU A 3 14.51 0.10 15.29
C LEU A 3 14.54 1.61 15.45
N LYS A 4 15.71 2.17 15.83
CA LYS A 4 15.94 3.61 15.97
C LYS A 4 16.94 4.13 14.95
N LYS A 5 18.08 3.44 14.84
CA LYS A 5 19.18 3.91 14.02
C LYS A 5 20.00 2.77 13.45
N LEU A 6 20.45 2.93 12.22
CA LEU A 6 21.44 2.06 11.58
C LEU A 6 22.51 2.92 10.90
N TYR A 7 23.73 2.89 11.42
CA TYR A 7 24.91 3.43 10.76
C TYR A 7 25.73 2.31 10.15
N ILE A 8 26.18 2.50 8.92
CA ILE A 8 27.03 1.57 8.16
C ILE A 8 28.19 2.36 7.56
N LYS A 9 29.44 2.03 7.92
CA LYS A 9 30.61 2.65 7.30
C LYS A 9 30.80 2.20 5.87
N LYS A 10 30.75 0.87 5.63
CA LYS A 10 30.86 0.31 4.27
C LYS A 10 30.26 -1.09 4.20
N TYR A 11 29.34 -1.28 3.24
CA TYR A 11 28.84 -2.57 2.82
C TYR A 11 28.30 -2.49 1.39
N LYS A 12 28.93 -3.18 0.45
CA LYS A 12 28.62 -3.10 -0.98
C LYS A 12 28.59 -1.64 -1.48
N ASN A 13 27.46 -1.15 -2.00
CA ASN A 13 27.28 0.25 -2.41
C ASN A 13 26.93 1.20 -1.26
N LEU A 14 26.63 0.68 -0.06
CA LEU A 14 26.38 1.49 1.13
C LEU A 14 27.71 2.01 1.67
N LYS A 15 27.88 3.33 1.76
CA LYS A 15 29.11 3.99 2.27
C LYS A 15 28.73 5.16 3.15
N ASN A 16 29.08 5.10 4.43
CA ASN A 16 28.77 6.13 5.44
C ASN A 16 27.25 6.45 5.48
N ILE A 17 26.42 5.43 5.51
CA ILE A 17 24.97 5.54 5.56
C ILE A 17 24.52 5.65 7.00
N ASP A 18 23.70 6.64 7.33
CA ASP A 18 23.11 6.87 8.64
C ASP A 18 21.58 6.93 8.52
N ILE A 19 20.90 5.83 8.84
CA ILE A 19 19.46 5.67 8.74
C ILE A 19 18.82 5.92 10.11
N LYS A 20 17.84 6.81 10.16
CA LYS A 20 16.92 6.94 11.30
C LYS A 20 15.60 6.28 10.94
N PHE A 21 15.11 5.43 11.83
CA PHE A 21 13.84 4.74 11.68
C PHE A 21 12.75 5.47 12.45
N GLU A 22 11.52 5.42 11.93
CA GLU A 22 10.34 5.94 12.63
C GLU A 22 9.96 5.00 13.78
N GLU A 23 9.96 5.53 15.00
CA GLU A 23 9.74 4.75 16.22
C GLU A 23 8.25 4.60 16.57
N ASN A 24 7.41 5.59 16.20
CA ASN A 24 6.03 5.65 16.69
C ASN A 24 5.14 4.60 16.03
N ASN A 25 5.26 4.41 14.71
CA ASN A 25 4.34 3.59 13.94
C ASN A 25 4.84 2.15 13.70
N GLY A 26 6.11 1.83 13.98
CA GLY A 26 6.68 0.51 13.75
C GLY A 26 6.80 0.09 12.27
N LEU A 27 6.41 0.94 11.32
CA LEU A 27 6.48 0.70 9.87
C LEU A 27 7.53 1.62 9.24
N ASN A 28 8.52 1.03 8.58
CA ASN A 28 9.57 1.75 7.87
C ASN A 28 9.69 1.26 6.43
N ILE A 29 9.63 2.16 5.47
CA ILE A 29 9.57 1.87 4.05
C ILE A 29 10.83 2.40 3.37
N ILE A 30 11.67 1.51 2.87
CA ILE A 30 12.89 1.86 2.16
C ILE A 30 12.57 1.96 0.66
N VAL A 31 12.67 3.16 0.13
CA VAL A 31 12.30 3.49 -1.25
C VAL A 31 13.52 3.86 -2.07
N GLY A 32 13.53 3.48 -3.34
CA GLY A 32 14.58 3.88 -4.28
C GLY A 32 14.52 3.07 -5.58
N SER A 33 15.20 3.55 -6.59
CA SER A 33 15.35 2.87 -7.87
C SER A 33 16.10 1.52 -7.74
N ASN A 34 16.07 0.70 -8.80
CA ASN A 34 16.83 -0.54 -8.82
C ASN A 34 18.33 -0.27 -8.65
N GLY A 35 18.99 -1.06 -7.82
CA GLY A 35 20.41 -0.88 -7.51
C GLY A 35 20.72 0.20 -6.47
N SER A 36 19.74 0.92 -5.92
CA SER A 36 19.97 1.98 -4.91
C SER A 36 20.49 1.46 -3.56
N GLY A 37 20.44 0.16 -3.30
CA GLY A 37 20.94 -0.45 -2.06
C GLY A 37 19.87 -0.87 -1.05
N LYS A 38 18.59 -0.85 -1.43
CA LYS A 38 17.46 -1.23 -0.57
C LYS A 38 17.67 -2.60 0.10
N SER A 39 17.85 -3.64 -0.70
CA SER A 39 18.06 -5.01 -0.19
C SER A 39 19.35 -5.14 0.64
N ASN A 40 20.39 -4.35 0.30
CA ASN A 40 21.64 -4.35 1.06
C ASN A 40 21.46 -3.87 2.51
N ILE A 41 20.48 -2.97 2.77
CA ILE A 41 20.13 -2.56 4.14
C ILE A 41 19.50 -3.72 4.90
N LEU A 42 18.57 -4.46 4.28
CA LEU A 42 17.97 -5.65 4.89
C LEU A 42 19.01 -6.74 5.16
N GLU A 43 19.97 -6.91 4.25
CA GLU A 43 21.10 -7.82 4.43
C GLU A 43 21.96 -7.44 5.65
N VAL A 44 22.27 -6.14 5.83
CA VAL A 44 23.05 -5.67 6.99
C VAL A 44 22.30 -5.91 8.28
N ILE A 45 21.01 -5.58 8.36
CA ILE A 45 20.19 -5.84 9.56
C ILE A 45 20.17 -7.34 9.88
N SER A 46 19.92 -8.19 8.86
CA SER A 46 19.95 -9.65 9.00
C SER A 46 21.30 -10.16 9.49
N ALA A 47 22.39 -9.66 8.92
CA ALA A 47 23.75 -10.05 9.30
C ALA A 47 24.10 -9.68 10.76
N ILE A 48 23.68 -8.50 11.22
CA ILE A 48 23.91 -8.07 12.61
C ILE A 48 23.20 -9.02 13.58
N PHE A 49 21.93 -9.34 13.34
CA PHE A 49 21.20 -10.26 14.21
C PHE A 49 21.63 -11.72 14.03
N PHE A 50 22.02 -12.13 12.82
CA PHE A 50 22.66 -13.42 12.62
C PHE A 50 23.88 -13.59 13.55
N ASP A 51 24.71 -12.56 13.62
CA ASP A 51 25.90 -12.56 14.46
C ASP A 51 25.56 -12.54 15.97
N VAL A 52 24.45 -11.90 16.37
CA VAL A 52 23.95 -11.92 17.75
C VAL A 52 23.47 -13.30 18.18
N TYR A 53 22.77 -14.03 17.30
CA TYR A 53 22.24 -15.36 17.64
C TYR A 53 23.22 -16.52 17.52
N LYS A 54 24.39 -16.27 16.96
CA LYS A 54 25.41 -17.26 16.63
C LYS A 54 26.28 -17.64 17.81
N ASP A 55 26.66 -18.91 17.93
CA ASP A 55 27.74 -19.40 18.80
C ASP A 55 29.12 -19.15 18.17
N LYS A 56 30.11 -19.19 19.00
CA LYS A 56 31.48 -18.66 18.95
C LYS A 56 32.36 -18.84 17.68
N ASN A 57 32.02 -19.35 16.56
CA ASN A 57 33.05 -19.69 15.53
C ASN A 57 32.71 -19.36 14.10
N PHE A 58 32.16 -18.19 13.78
CA PHE A 58 31.83 -17.85 12.42
C PHE A 58 32.43 -16.52 11.96
N PHE A 59 32.90 -16.46 10.72
CA PHE A 59 33.35 -15.22 10.11
C PHE A 59 32.15 -14.31 9.79
N PHE A 60 32.22 -13.10 10.28
CA PHE A 60 31.22 -12.09 10.03
C PHE A 60 31.39 -11.53 8.62
N LYS A 61 30.34 -11.58 7.80
CA LYS A 61 30.43 -11.10 6.41
C LYS A 61 30.50 -9.57 6.29
N ILE A 62 30.13 -8.82 7.35
CA ILE A 62 30.35 -7.37 7.39
C ILE A 62 31.62 -7.09 8.18
N ASN A 63 32.72 -6.86 7.47
CA ASN A 63 34.02 -6.60 8.10
C ASN A 63 34.18 -5.16 8.58
N ASP A 64 33.31 -4.25 8.16
CA ASP A 64 33.39 -2.83 8.46
C ASP A 64 32.63 -2.41 9.72
N GLU A 65 32.74 -1.13 10.06
CA GLU A 65 32.09 -0.56 11.23
C GLU A 65 30.59 -0.36 11.00
N TYR A 66 29.81 -0.61 12.05
CA TYR A 66 28.37 -0.35 12.07
C TYR A 66 27.89 -0.03 13.48
N ILE A 67 26.73 0.64 13.56
CA ILE A 67 25.99 0.88 14.80
C ILE A 67 24.52 0.56 14.50
N LEU A 68 23.90 -0.30 15.30
CA LEU A 68 22.47 -0.57 15.29
C LEU A 68 21.90 -0.21 16.66
N GLU A 69 20.90 0.67 16.67
CA GLU A 69 20.17 1.05 17.88
C GLU A 69 18.69 0.65 17.74
N TYR A 70 18.13 0.11 18.81
CA TYR A 70 16.73 -0.27 18.88
C TYR A 70 16.20 -0.22 20.32
N VAL A 71 14.87 -0.15 20.45
CA VAL A 71 14.18 -0.27 21.73
C VAL A 71 13.49 -1.62 21.79
N ILE A 72 13.60 -2.31 22.91
CA ILE A 72 12.85 -3.53 23.20
C ILE A 72 12.44 -3.56 24.67
N ASN A 73 11.17 -3.83 24.95
CA ASN A 73 10.60 -3.77 26.30
C ASN A 73 10.87 -2.42 27.01
N GLY A 74 10.85 -1.31 26.25
CA GLY A 74 11.14 0.04 26.76
C GLY A 74 12.62 0.34 26.98
N ILE A 75 13.54 -0.60 26.72
CA ILE A 75 14.97 -0.51 26.99
C ILE A 75 15.73 -0.22 25.69
N ASN A 76 16.62 0.79 25.70
CA ASN A 76 17.47 1.14 24.56
C ASN A 76 18.69 0.21 24.50
N ILE A 77 18.86 -0.45 23.36
CA ILE A 77 19.99 -1.35 23.10
C ILE A 77 20.80 -0.82 21.92
N THR A 78 22.12 -0.82 22.09
CA THR A 78 23.07 -0.50 21.02
C THR A 78 23.98 -1.68 20.75
N ILE A 79 24.09 -2.07 19.50
CA ILE A 79 25.07 -3.04 19.00
C ILE A 79 26.01 -2.29 18.08
N GLU A 80 27.27 -2.19 18.45
CA GLU A 80 28.28 -1.50 17.65
C GLU A 80 29.46 -2.42 17.31
N LYS A 81 29.98 -2.26 16.11
CA LYS A 81 31.28 -2.82 15.71
C LYS A 81 32.21 -1.69 15.32
N LYS A 82 33.33 -1.56 16.01
CA LYS A 82 34.36 -0.57 15.74
C LYS A 82 35.74 -1.20 15.98
N ASP A 83 36.72 -0.89 15.11
CA ASP A 83 38.07 -1.43 15.15
C ASP A 83 38.11 -2.96 15.31
N GLY A 84 37.24 -3.65 14.56
CA GLY A 84 37.10 -5.11 14.60
C GLY A 84 36.46 -5.68 15.89
N LYS A 85 36.18 -4.87 16.89
CA LYS A 85 35.59 -5.28 18.16
C LYS A 85 34.10 -4.94 18.23
N ARG A 86 33.32 -5.89 18.77
CA ARG A 86 31.88 -5.67 19.00
C ARG A 86 31.66 -5.27 20.46
N LYS A 87 30.76 -4.34 20.64
CA LYS A 87 30.29 -3.87 21.95
C LYS A 87 28.76 -3.87 21.95
N PHE A 88 28.22 -4.21 23.09
CA PHE A 88 26.81 -4.17 23.39
C PHE A 88 26.57 -3.19 24.52
N LYS A 89 25.55 -2.35 24.41
CA LYS A 89 25.18 -1.40 25.45
C LYS A 89 23.71 -1.55 25.78
N ASN A 90 23.39 -1.51 27.06
CA ASN A 90 22.04 -1.45 27.61
C ASN A 90 21.92 -0.11 28.33
N GLU A 91 20.98 0.74 27.90
CA GLU A 91 20.84 2.13 28.38
C GLU A 91 22.20 2.88 28.44
N GLY A 92 22.99 2.76 27.36
CA GLY A 92 24.33 3.36 27.27
C GLY A 92 25.45 2.64 28.02
N SER A 93 25.14 1.76 28.96
CA SER A 93 26.13 1.02 29.77
C SER A 93 26.61 -0.24 29.04
N LEU A 94 27.92 -0.51 29.07
CA LEU A 94 28.50 -1.71 28.47
C LEU A 94 27.93 -2.98 29.09
N CYS A 95 27.55 -3.94 28.25
CA CYS A 95 27.08 -5.24 28.70
C CYS A 95 27.62 -6.36 27.79
N THR A 96 27.36 -7.62 28.16
CA THR A 96 27.79 -8.77 27.37
C THR A 96 26.69 -9.21 26.40
N ARG A 97 27.07 -9.85 25.29
CA ARG A 97 26.12 -10.52 24.36
C ARG A 97 25.20 -11.50 25.12
N LYS A 98 25.78 -12.27 26.09
CA LYS A 98 25.02 -13.22 26.89
C LYS A 98 23.93 -12.51 27.70
N SER A 99 24.26 -11.38 28.32
CA SER A 99 23.30 -10.60 29.10
C SER A 99 22.10 -10.12 28.28
N ILE A 100 22.30 -9.61 27.06
CA ILE A 100 21.16 -9.16 26.22
C ILE A 100 20.29 -10.32 25.74
N ILE A 101 20.86 -11.51 25.53
CA ILE A 101 20.12 -12.71 25.15
C ILE A 101 19.33 -13.28 26.34
N ASP A 102 19.97 -13.45 27.48
CA ASP A 102 19.37 -14.05 28.69
C ASP A 102 18.25 -13.17 29.26
N ASN A 103 18.36 -11.85 29.14
CA ASN A 103 17.33 -10.89 29.56
C ASN A 103 16.28 -10.61 28.46
N ALA A 104 16.25 -11.39 27.38
CA ALA A 104 15.32 -11.21 26.27
C ALA A 104 15.32 -9.80 25.64
N LEU A 105 16.49 -9.13 25.63
CA LEU A 105 16.72 -7.81 25.03
C LEU A 105 17.16 -7.90 23.55
N VAL A 106 16.82 -8.99 22.90
CA VAL A 106 16.98 -9.22 21.46
C VAL A 106 15.62 -9.58 20.87
N PRO A 107 15.39 -9.40 19.56
CA PRO A 107 14.14 -9.82 18.93
C PRO A 107 13.77 -11.26 19.28
N SER A 108 12.48 -11.56 19.40
CA SER A 108 12.04 -12.96 19.57
C SER A 108 12.48 -13.81 18.39
N ASN A 109 12.40 -13.25 17.20
CA ASN A 109 12.93 -13.74 15.93
C ASN A 109 13.09 -12.59 14.92
N VAL A 110 13.91 -12.82 13.91
CA VAL A 110 14.03 -11.97 12.72
C VAL A 110 13.52 -12.78 11.53
N ILE A 111 12.51 -12.28 10.86
CA ILE A 111 11.88 -12.94 9.73
C ILE A 111 12.17 -12.13 8.47
N ALA A 112 12.89 -12.72 7.53
CA ALA A 112 13.09 -12.18 6.20
C ALA A 112 12.12 -12.86 5.23
N VAL A 113 11.30 -12.08 4.55
CA VAL A 113 10.38 -12.55 3.52
C VAL A 113 10.85 -11.99 2.18
N TYR A 114 11.22 -12.88 1.28
CA TYR A 114 11.79 -12.51 0.00
C TYR A 114 10.87 -12.91 -1.15
N SER A 115 10.60 -11.95 -2.03
CA SER A 115 9.67 -12.12 -3.15
C SER A 115 10.31 -12.58 -4.45
N GLY A 116 11.63 -12.39 -4.59
CA GLY A 116 12.36 -12.65 -5.82
C GLY A 116 12.91 -14.08 -5.94
N GLU A 117 13.52 -14.36 -7.09
CA GLU A 117 14.24 -15.62 -7.34
C GLU A 117 15.67 -15.58 -6.78
N GLU A 118 16.16 -14.40 -6.41
CA GLU A 118 17.51 -14.20 -5.94
C GLU A 118 17.70 -14.71 -4.52
N LEU A 119 18.62 -15.64 -4.32
CA LEU A 119 18.82 -16.34 -3.04
C LEU A 119 19.97 -15.75 -2.20
N ARG A 120 20.53 -14.58 -2.58
CA ARG A 120 21.69 -13.99 -1.87
C ARG A 120 21.50 -13.88 -0.36
N LEU A 121 20.35 -13.36 0.07
CA LEU A 121 20.07 -13.23 1.50
C LEU A 121 20.03 -14.60 2.19
N TRP A 122 19.45 -15.60 1.54
CA TRP A 122 19.45 -16.98 2.00
C TRP A 122 20.86 -17.55 2.07
N GLU A 123 21.60 -17.56 0.96
CA GLU A 123 22.94 -18.15 0.83
C GLU A 123 23.97 -17.48 1.77
N ASP A 124 23.86 -16.15 1.90
CA ASP A 124 24.80 -15.39 2.69
C ASP A 124 24.58 -15.47 4.19
N PHE A 125 23.33 -15.58 4.68
CA PHE A 125 23.05 -15.43 6.11
C PHE A 125 22.16 -16.52 6.68
N TYR A 126 21.15 -16.99 5.97
CA TYR A 126 20.14 -17.88 6.54
C TYR A 126 20.47 -19.36 6.36
N GLU A 127 21.06 -19.76 5.25
CA GLU A 127 21.33 -21.17 4.92
C GLU A 127 22.21 -21.86 5.97
N GLU A 128 23.27 -21.19 6.42
CA GLU A 128 24.17 -21.74 7.41
C GLU A 128 23.50 -21.89 8.78
N TYR A 129 22.68 -20.90 9.16
CA TYR A 129 21.87 -20.99 10.38
C TYR A 129 20.86 -22.14 10.29
N TYR A 130 20.22 -22.31 9.14
CA TYR A 130 19.28 -23.39 8.86
C TYR A 130 19.93 -24.76 8.93
N LYS A 131 21.09 -24.96 8.28
CA LYS A 131 21.85 -26.23 8.34
C LYS A 131 22.18 -26.63 9.78
N LYS A 132 22.57 -25.68 10.60
CA LYS A 132 22.85 -25.91 12.02
C LYS A 132 21.58 -26.17 12.82
N TYR A 133 20.51 -25.45 12.54
CA TYR A 133 19.22 -25.65 13.16
C TYR A 133 18.68 -27.06 12.88
N ILE A 134 18.73 -27.52 11.65
CA ILE A 134 18.29 -28.87 11.24
C ILE A 134 19.09 -29.95 11.97
N LYS A 135 20.42 -29.83 12.06
CA LYS A 135 21.25 -30.77 12.81
C LYS A 135 20.84 -30.90 14.29
N ASN A 136 20.33 -29.84 14.86
CA ASN A 136 19.91 -29.79 16.26
C ASN A 136 18.43 -30.17 16.47
N LEU A 137 17.65 -30.38 15.40
CA LEU A 137 16.25 -30.84 15.48
C LEU A 137 16.09 -32.28 16.00
N ASP A 138 17.17 -33.04 16.03
CA ASP A 138 17.20 -34.39 16.63
C ASP A 138 17.06 -34.39 18.16
N SER A 139 17.13 -33.22 18.82
CA SER A 139 16.92 -33.10 20.26
C SER A 139 15.42 -33.14 20.60
N SER A 140 15.09 -33.67 21.78
CA SER A 140 13.71 -33.75 22.30
C SER A 140 13.06 -32.38 22.56
N TYR A 141 13.76 -31.30 22.28
CA TYR A 141 13.29 -29.94 22.52
C TYR A 141 13.17 -29.15 21.21
N ILE A 142 11.98 -28.63 20.92
CA ILE A 142 11.76 -27.73 19.77
C ILE A 142 12.23 -26.34 20.13
N LYS A 143 13.39 -25.97 19.66
CA LYS A 143 13.93 -24.63 19.83
C LYS A 143 13.26 -23.69 18.80
N LYS A 144 12.66 -22.59 19.27
CA LYS A 144 12.09 -21.55 18.38
C LYS A 144 13.20 -21.04 17.45
N MET A 145 12.91 -21.03 16.14
CA MET A 145 13.84 -20.52 15.13
C MET A 145 14.00 -19.00 15.30
N LYS A 146 15.22 -18.53 15.52
CA LYS A 146 15.53 -17.11 15.74
C LYS A 146 15.70 -16.31 14.46
N LEU A 147 16.12 -16.97 13.38
CA LEU A 147 16.28 -16.39 12.06
C LEU A 147 15.48 -17.24 11.09
N MET A 148 14.48 -16.64 10.47
CA MET A 148 13.60 -17.31 9.52
C MET A 148 13.68 -16.64 8.16
N PHE A 149 13.90 -17.44 7.12
CA PHE A 149 13.81 -17.00 5.73
C PHE A 149 12.60 -17.64 5.09
N ILE A 150 11.62 -16.83 4.74
CA ILE A 150 10.33 -17.25 4.21
C ILE A 150 10.27 -16.93 2.73
N ASN A 151 10.01 -17.95 1.92
CA ASN A 151 9.90 -17.85 0.46
C ASN A 151 8.70 -18.69 -0.05
N LYS A 152 8.62 -18.88 -1.36
CA LYS A 152 7.55 -19.64 -2.04
C LYS A 152 7.36 -21.08 -1.52
N ASN A 153 8.35 -21.69 -0.89
CA ASN A 153 8.23 -23.07 -0.35
C ASN A 153 7.25 -23.14 0.83
N TYR A 154 6.94 -22.01 1.45
CA TYR A 154 6.00 -21.94 2.58
C TYR A 154 4.56 -21.64 2.18
N TRP A 155 4.25 -21.42 0.89
CA TRP A 155 2.89 -21.07 0.45
C TRP A 155 1.83 -22.11 0.85
N ASN A 156 2.12 -23.41 0.69
CA ASN A 156 1.19 -24.47 1.10
C ASN A 156 0.94 -24.47 2.61
N ILE A 157 1.98 -24.27 3.41
CA ILE A 157 1.86 -24.22 4.88
C ILE A 157 1.09 -22.97 5.31
N ALA A 158 1.37 -21.82 4.68
CA ALA A 158 0.67 -20.57 4.95
C ALA A 158 -0.83 -20.69 4.66
N LEU A 159 -1.19 -21.17 3.48
CA LEU A 159 -2.59 -21.40 3.11
C LEU A 159 -3.26 -22.43 4.01
N LEU A 160 -2.57 -23.54 4.32
CA LEU A 160 -3.06 -24.57 5.21
C LEU A 160 -3.47 -23.99 6.58
N LEU A 161 -2.58 -23.23 7.20
CA LEU A 161 -2.85 -22.63 8.52
C LEU A 161 -3.98 -21.63 8.50
N LEU A 162 -4.01 -20.76 7.50
CA LEU A 162 -5.12 -19.81 7.34
C LEU A 162 -6.47 -20.50 7.14
N LEU A 163 -6.48 -21.70 6.54
CA LEU A 163 -7.69 -22.48 6.34
C LEU A 163 -8.18 -23.19 7.61
N ILE A 164 -7.25 -23.79 8.37
CA ILE A 164 -7.61 -24.63 9.52
C ILE A 164 -7.77 -23.84 10.82
N THR A 165 -7.26 -22.60 10.88
CA THR A 165 -7.40 -21.75 12.08
C THR A 165 -8.87 -21.51 12.42
N GLN A 166 -9.17 -21.43 13.71
CA GLN A 166 -10.52 -21.14 14.21
C GLN A 166 -10.84 -19.63 14.25
N ASN A 167 -9.94 -18.80 13.73
CA ASN A 167 -10.09 -17.36 13.71
C ASN A 167 -10.99 -16.89 12.55
N ARG A 168 -12.23 -16.46 12.87
CA ARG A 168 -13.20 -15.96 11.88
C ARG A 168 -12.73 -14.77 11.06
N THR A 169 -11.88 -13.94 11.60
CA THR A 169 -11.29 -12.78 10.87
C THR A 169 -10.43 -13.27 9.71
N LEU A 170 -9.72 -14.38 9.89
CA LEU A 170 -8.89 -14.98 8.85
C LEU A 170 -9.72 -15.70 7.78
N GLU A 171 -10.85 -16.27 8.14
CA GLU A 171 -11.81 -16.79 7.15
C GLU A 171 -12.35 -15.67 6.26
N GLY A 172 -12.68 -14.52 6.83
CA GLY A 172 -13.07 -13.31 6.09
C GLY A 172 -11.99 -12.82 5.14
N PHE A 173 -10.73 -12.82 5.57
CA PHE A 173 -9.59 -12.47 4.73
C PHE A 173 -9.45 -13.42 3.54
N LEU A 174 -9.47 -14.73 3.75
CA LEU A 174 -9.39 -15.72 2.67
C LEU A 174 -10.55 -15.59 1.69
N LYS A 175 -11.77 -15.39 2.18
CA LYS A 175 -12.95 -15.18 1.35
C LYS A 175 -12.82 -13.95 0.47
N PHE A 176 -12.26 -12.88 1.00
CA PHE A 176 -12.01 -11.65 0.26
C PHE A 176 -10.92 -11.81 -0.80
N GLU A 177 -9.79 -12.47 -0.46
CA GLU A 177 -8.63 -12.61 -1.34
C GLU A 177 -8.78 -13.70 -2.40
N ILE A 178 -9.37 -14.83 -2.03
CA ILE A 178 -9.38 -16.06 -2.87
C ILE A 178 -10.81 -16.43 -3.27
N GLY A 179 -11.82 -15.87 -2.60
CA GLY A 179 -13.22 -16.23 -2.74
C GLY A 179 -13.67 -17.34 -1.79
N ASP A 180 -14.93 -17.77 -1.92
CA ASP A 180 -15.49 -18.84 -1.10
C ASP A 180 -14.79 -20.18 -1.38
N LEU A 181 -14.09 -20.69 -0.39
CA LEU A 181 -13.40 -21.99 -0.47
C LEU A 181 -14.35 -23.10 -0.02
N LYS A 182 -14.92 -23.83 -0.98
CA LYS A 182 -15.83 -24.95 -0.73
C LYS A 182 -15.14 -26.29 -0.96
N ASN A 183 -15.58 -27.30 -0.23
CA ASN A 183 -15.10 -28.68 -0.38
C ASN A 183 -13.57 -28.80 -0.30
N VAL A 184 -12.97 -28.16 0.71
CA VAL A 184 -11.51 -28.16 0.91
C VAL A 184 -11.06 -29.57 1.28
N LYS A 185 -10.13 -30.10 0.48
CA LYS A 185 -9.46 -31.39 0.74
C LYS A 185 -7.95 -31.16 0.85
N ILE A 186 -7.36 -31.67 1.89
CA ILE A 186 -5.95 -31.51 2.21
C ILE A 186 -5.29 -32.88 2.15
N THR A 187 -4.38 -33.06 1.22
CA THR A 187 -3.66 -34.33 1.00
C THR A 187 -2.21 -34.17 1.43
N PHE A 188 -1.78 -34.98 2.36
CA PHE A 188 -0.40 -35.09 2.82
C PHE A 188 0.25 -36.31 2.20
N LYS A 189 1.44 -36.13 1.61
CA LYS A 189 2.34 -37.23 1.21
C LYS A 189 3.50 -37.31 2.18
N PHE A 190 3.67 -38.48 2.78
CA PHE A 190 4.67 -38.70 3.81
C PHE A 190 5.93 -39.37 3.26
N GLY A 191 7.04 -39.09 3.94
CA GLY A 191 8.30 -39.77 3.78
C GLY A 191 8.50 -40.89 4.80
N ASN A 192 9.75 -41.24 5.04
CA ASN A 192 10.08 -42.30 6.01
C ASN A 192 10.06 -41.73 7.45
N LEU A 193 9.01 -42.10 8.18
CA LEU A 193 8.80 -41.68 9.58
C LEU A 193 9.79 -42.35 10.57
N SER A 194 10.41 -43.49 10.22
CA SER A 194 11.35 -44.17 11.10
C SER A 194 12.64 -43.37 11.35
N LYS A 195 12.94 -42.40 10.49
CA LYS A 195 14.09 -41.49 10.65
C LYS A 195 13.86 -40.35 11.62
N LEU A 196 12.61 -40.16 12.09
CA LEU A 196 12.23 -39.05 12.95
C LEU A 196 12.59 -39.36 14.40
N LYS A 197 13.58 -38.67 14.96
CA LYS A 197 14.05 -38.83 16.34
C LYS A 197 13.37 -37.87 17.33
N ASN A 198 12.89 -36.73 16.84
CA ASN A 198 12.24 -35.73 17.68
C ASN A 198 10.84 -36.21 18.09
N GLU A 199 10.65 -36.55 19.36
CA GLU A 199 9.41 -37.13 19.88
C GLU A 199 8.23 -36.15 19.82
N LEU A 200 8.44 -34.84 19.98
CA LEU A 200 7.36 -33.85 19.87
C LEU A 200 6.83 -33.79 18.43
N LEU A 201 7.74 -33.68 17.46
CA LEU A 201 7.35 -33.70 16.06
C LEU A 201 6.75 -35.03 15.64
N LYS A 202 7.25 -36.14 16.17
CA LYS A 202 6.72 -37.48 15.95
C LYS A 202 5.30 -37.61 16.48
N THR A 203 5.04 -37.10 17.68
CA THR A 203 3.71 -37.04 18.27
C THR A 203 2.76 -36.21 17.42
N PHE A 204 3.21 -35.03 16.98
CA PHE A 204 2.42 -34.20 16.08
C PHE A 204 2.07 -34.90 14.75
N ILE A 205 3.05 -35.52 14.11
CA ILE A 205 2.81 -36.26 12.86
C ILE A 205 1.89 -37.44 13.08
N LYS A 206 2.01 -38.18 14.19
CA LYS A 206 1.14 -39.31 14.52
C LYS A 206 -0.33 -38.90 14.73
N LYS A 207 -0.64 -37.68 15.14
CA LYS A 207 -2.01 -37.20 15.20
C LYS A 207 -2.64 -37.17 13.78
N ILE A 208 -1.90 -36.73 12.78
CA ILE A 208 -2.36 -36.61 11.39
C ILE A 208 -2.30 -37.99 10.72
N ASN A 209 -1.29 -38.81 11.03
CA ASN A 209 -0.98 -40.08 10.39
C ASN A 209 -0.72 -41.18 11.43
N PRO A 210 -1.74 -41.66 12.16
CA PRO A 210 -1.56 -42.66 13.22
C PRO A 210 -1.07 -44.02 12.69
N ASN A 211 -1.45 -44.40 11.48
CA ASN A 211 -1.18 -45.70 10.87
C ASN A 211 0.04 -45.69 9.93
N ASN A 212 0.79 -44.58 9.84
CA ASN A 212 1.95 -44.42 8.97
C ASN A 212 1.66 -44.68 7.46
N TYR A 213 0.53 -44.24 6.97
CA TYR A 213 0.21 -44.30 5.54
C TYR A 213 1.16 -43.42 4.72
N GLU A 214 1.38 -43.78 3.45
CA GLU A 214 2.17 -42.95 2.53
C GLU A 214 1.44 -41.65 2.13
N GLU A 215 0.10 -41.72 2.07
CA GLU A 215 -0.73 -40.59 1.70
C GLU A 215 -2.02 -40.59 2.55
N ILE A 216 -2.41 -39.39 3.02
CA ILE A 216 -3.67 -39.18 3.76
C ILE A 216 -4.35 -37.93 3.19
N THR A 217 -5.66 -38.02 3.00
CA THR A 217 -6.52 -36.91 2.63
C THR A 217 -7.54 -36.65 3.72
N LEU A 218 -7.62 -35.42 4.21
CA LEU A 218 -8.54 -34.94 5.23
C LEU A 218 -9.34 -33.77 4.70
N ASN A 219 -10.54 -33.53 5.21
CA ASN A 219 -11.21 -32.26 5.01
C ASN A 219 -10.68 -31.20 6.01
N LYS A 220 -11.13 -29.95 5.83
CA LYS A 220 -10.69 -28.80 6.65
C LYS A 220 -11.04 -29.01 8.13
N GLU A 221 -12.26 -29.45 8.39
CA GLU A 221 -12.83 -29.60 9.74
C GLU A 221 -12.16 -30.75 10.50
N GLU A 222 -11.96 -31.89 9.84
CA GLU A 222 -11.22 -33.03 10.41
C GLU A 222 -9.82 -32.64 10.81
N LEU A 223 -9.07 -31.97 9.91
CA LEU A 223 -7.69 -31.53 10.20
C LEU A 223 -7.65 -30.50 11.32
N SER A 224 -8.55 -29.51 11.30
CA SER A 224 -8.64 -28.49 12.34
C SER A 224 -8.88 -29.13 13.72
N THR A 225 -9.81 -30.08 13.83
CA THR A 225 -10.08 -30.79 15.07
C THR A 225 -8.85 -31.54 15.57
N ILE A 226 -8.19 -32.31 14.71
CA ILE A 226 -6.97 -33.07 15.04
C ILE A 226 -5.84 -32.16 15.55
N ILE A 227 -5.62 -31.02 14.86
CA ILE A 227 -4.50 -30.13 15.14
C ILE A 227 -4.72 -29.36 16.44
N TYR A 228 -5.92 -28.85 16.69
CA TYR A 228 -6.22 -27.99 17.84
C TYR A 228 -6.71 -28.74 19.08
N GLU A 229 -6.74 -30.07 19.07
CA GLU A 229 -7.14 -30.89 20.22
C GLU A 229 -6.37 -30.55 21.52
N GLN A 230 -5.09 -30.18 21.40
CA GLN A 230 -4.22 -29.84 22.54
C GLN A 230 -4.05 -28.33 22.75
N ASN A 231 -4.80 -27.48 22.02
CA ASN A 231 -4.67 -26.02 22.08
C ASN A 231 -3.24 -25.48 21.85
N ASP A 232 -2.47 -26.16 21.01
CA ASP A 232 -1.15 -25.69 20.60
C ASP A 232 -1.29 -24.33 19.89
N PRO A 233 -0.43 -23.34 20.15
CA PRO A 233 -0.49 -22.06 19.48
C PRO A 233 -0.13 -22.20 17.99
N ASP A 234 -0.78 -21.41 17.11
CA ASP A 234 -0.57 -21.43 15.67
C ASP A 234 0.90 -21.32 15.25
N SER A 235 1.69 -20.55 15.97
CA SER A 235 3.13 -20.41 15.73
C SER A 235 3.91 -21.73 15.92
N LEU A 236 3.48 -22.58 16.86
CA LEU A 236 4.07 -23.89 17.09
C LEU A 236 3.64 -24.86 16.00
N ILE A 237 2.36 -24.82 15.61
CA ILE A 237 1.81 -25.65 14.52
C ILE A 237 2.53 -25.32 13.21
N PHE A 238 2.75 -24.05 12.90
CA PHE A 238 3.56 -23.64 11.75
C PHE A 238 4.98 -24.24 11.80
N GLN A 239 5.61 -24.22 12.98
CA GLN A 239 6.95 -24.80 13.16
C GLN A 239 6.95 -26.30 12.92
N TYR A 240 5.96 -27.04 13.41
CA TYR A 240 5.83 -28.47 13.17
C TYR A 240 5.72 -28.80 11.68
N PHE A 241 4.83 -28.13 10.95
CA PHE A 241 4.71 -28.34 9.51
C PHE A 241 6.00 -27.97 8.76
N SER A 242 6.60 -26.84 9.11
CA SER A 242 7.85 -26.39 8.51
C SER A 242 8.97 -27.40 8.74
N GLN A 243 9.16 -27.87 9.98
CA GLN A 243 10.18 -28.85 10.32
C GLN A 243 9.94 -30.20 9.64
N ALA A 244 8.70 -30.68 9.63
CA ALA A 244 8.33 -31.91 8.95
C ALA A 244 8.63 -31.85 7.43
N THR A 245 8.39 -30.70 6.81
CA THR A 245 8.70 -30.49 5.39
C THR A 245 10.21 -30.40 5.15
N ILE A 246 10.96 -29.68 5.98
CA ILE A 246 12.42 -29.56 5.89
C ILE A 246 13.10 -30.92 6.06
N LEU A 247 12.62 -31.73 7.00
CA LEU A 247 13.13 -33.07 7.25
C LEU A 247 12.64 -34.11 6.23
N ASN A 248 11.86 -33.69 5.24
CA ASN A 248 11.24 -34.56 4.24
C ASN A 248 10.37 -35.68 4.85
N ILE A 249 9.83 -35.42 6.06
CA ILE A 249 8.80 -36.26 6.71
C ILE A 249 7.45 -36.01 6.05
N ILE A 250 7.13 -34.76 5.73
CA ILE A 250 6.05 -34.39 4.81
C ILE A 250 6.72 -34.00 3.50
N LYS A 251 6.52 -34.83 2.47
CA LYS A 251 7.06 -34.59 1.13
C LYS A 251 6.29 -33.56 0.34
N ASN A 252 4.96 -33.53 0.55
CA ASN A 252 4.06 -32.62 -0.13
C ASN A 252 2.79 -32.38 0.68
N ILE A 253 2.28 -31.16 0.61
CA ILE A 253 0.96 -30.76 1.09
C ILE A 253 0.21 -30.22 -0.14
N GLU A 254 -0.84 -30.91 -0.55
CA GLU A 254 -1.71 -30.48 -1.64
C GLU A 254 -3.06 -30.06 -1.06
N ILE A 255 -3.49 -28.85 -1.38
CA ILE A 255 -4.77 -28.29 -0.95
C ILE A 255 -5.63 -28.14 -2.20
N LYS A 256 -6.77 -28.85 -2.24
CA LYS A 256 -7.78 -28.76 -3.30
C LYS A 256 -9.03 -28.10 -2.76
N PHE A 257 -9.60 -27.19 -3.52
CA PHE A 257 -10.83 -26.48 -3.19
C PHE A 257 -11.66 -26.21 -4.45
N ASN A 258 -12.94 -25.93 -4.28
CA ASN A 258 -13.86 -25.61 -5.38
C ASN A 258 -13.78 -26.62 -6.55
N GLY A 259 -13.80 -27.91 -6.23
CA GLY A 259 -13.62 -28.99 -7.20
C GLY A 259 -12.16 -29.41 -7.33
N ASN A 260 -11.44 -28.90 -8.32
CA ASN A 260 -10.06 -29.28 -8.60
C ASN A 260 -9.05 -28.11 -8.55
N LEU A 261 -9.47 -26.92 -8.08
CA LEU A 261 -8.56 -25.81 -7.92
C LEU A 261 -7.53 -26.10 -6.83
N THR A 262 -6.31 -25.65 -7.01
CA THR A 262 -5.21 -25.82 -6.06
C THR A 262 -4.49 -24.50 -5.87
N LEU A 263 -3.49 -24.44 -5.00
CA LEU A 263 -2.62 -23.26 -4.86
C LEU A 263 -2.04 -22.80 -6.21
N LYS A 264 -1.81 -23.70 -7.16
CA LYS A 264 -1.31 -23.34 -8.50
C LYS A 264 -2.30 -22.52 -9.31
N SER A 265 -3.59 -22.60 -9.00
CA SER A 265 -4.65 -21.82 -9.66
C SER A 265 -4.74 -20.38 -9.17
N LEU A 266 -4.11 -20.06 -8.04
CA LEU A 266 -4.06 -18.71 -7.50
C LEU A 266 -3.01 -17.88 -8.25
N SER A 267 -3.30 -16.60 -8.41
CA SER A 267 -2.32 -15.63 -8.92
C SER A 267 -1.12 -15.50 -7.98
N GLU A 268 -0.01 -15.00 -8.49
CA GLU A 268 1.18 -14.74 -7.65
C GLU A 268 0.89 -13.70 -6.55
N GLY A 269 0.04 -12.71 -6.83
CA GLY A 269 -0.38 -11.71 -5.84
C GLY A 269 -1.17 -12.32 -4.69
N GLU A 270 -2.16 -13.19 -4.98
CA GLU A 270 -2.95 -13.89 -3.95
C GLU A 270 -2.08 -14.79 -3.08
N LYS A 271 -1.15 -15.53 -3.68
CA LYS A 271 -0.19 -16.36 -2.94
C LYS A 271 0.69 -15.54 -2.01
N LYS A 272 1.16 -14.37 -2.47
CA LYS A 272 1.98 -13.46 -1.66
C LYS A 272 1.21 -12.86 -0.50
N LEU A 273 0.02 -12.32 -0.76
CA LEU A 273 -0.82 -11.75 0.29
C LEU A 273 -1.17 -12.80 1.34
N THR A 274 -1.47 -14.03 0.92
CA THR A 274 -1.69 -15.18 1.81
C THR A 274 -0.45 -15.46 2.68
N LEU A 275 0.75 -15.48 2.08
CA LEU A 275 1.99 -15.70 2.80
C LEU A 275 2.31 -14.57 3.79
N ILE A 276 2.17 -13.32 3.36
CA ILE A 276 2.38 -12.14 4.20
C ILE A 276 1.43 -12.18 5.40
N LYS A 277 0.14 -12.47 5.15
CA LYS A 277 -0.86 -12.59 6.22
C LYS A 277 -0.49 -13.68 7.22
N ALA A 278 -0.07 -14.85 6.75
CA ALA A 278 0.36 -15.94 7.62
C ALA A 278 1.62 -15.59 8.45
N VAL A 279 2.58 -14.87 7.88
CA VAL A 279 3.75 -14.38 8.61
C VAL A 279 3.35 -13.40 9.72
N LEU A 280 2.49 -12.45 9.39
CA LEU A 280 2.02 -11.45 10.35
C LEU A 280 1.20 -12.07 11.49
N GLU A 281 0.39 -13.07 11.20
CA GLU A 281 -0.53 -13.67 12.15
C GLU A 281 0.14 -14.75 13.01
N PHE A 282 0.85 -15.67 12.38
CA PHE A 282 1.31 -16.90 13.06
C PHE A 282 2.77 -16.84 13.49
N LEU A 283 3.62 -16.07 12.81
CA LEU A 283 5.07 -16.10 13.05
C LEU A 283 5.59 -14.88 13.80
N SER A 284 4.83 -13.79 13.83
CA SER A 284 5.29 -12.55 14.43
C SER A 284 4.61 -12.24 15.77
N ASP A 285 5.37 -11.66 16.66
CA ASP A 285 4.91 -11.05 17.91
C ASP A 285 5.46 -9.62 18.03
N GLU A 286 5.15 -8.90 19.11
CA GLU A 286 5.58 -7.52 19.37
C GLU A 286 7.11 -7.33 19.41
N ARG A 287 7.84 -8.42 19.63
CA ARG A 287 9.30 -8.43 19.65
C ARG A 287 9.92 -8.99 18.37
N THR A 288 9.12 -9.33 17.39
CA THR A 288 9.59 -9.80 16.08
C THR A 288 10.05 -8.62 15.24
N LEU A 289 11.17 -8.78 14.53
CA LEU A 289 11.58 -7.90 13.45
C LEU A 289 11.26 -8.56 12.11
N ILE A 290 10.44 -7.91 11.30
CA ILE A 290 10.02 -8.42 9.99
C ILE A 290 10.68 -7.57 8.90
N LEU A 291 11.37 -8.24 7.99
CA LEU A 291 12.08 -7.66 6.85
C LEU A 291 11.45 -8.17 5.55
N PHE A 292 10.71 -7.33 4.85
CA PHE A 292 10.14 -7.68 3.55
C PHE A 292 10.96 -7.06 2.42
N ASP A 293 11.45 -7.88 1.52
CA ASP A 293 12.12 -7.39 0.30
C ASP A 293 11.13 -7.43 -0.87
N GLU A 294 10.73 -6.23 -1.33
CA GLU A 294 9.76 -6.00 -2.40
C GLU A 294 8.47 -6.84 -2.28
N PRO A 295 7.74 -6.75 -1.14
CA PRO A 295 6.53 -7.54 -0.93
C PRO A 295 5.44 -7.25 -1.96
N ASP A 296 5.49 -6.07 -2.58
CA ASP A 296 4.55 -5.58 -3.59
C ASP A 296 4.89 -6.03 -5.02
N ALA A 297 6.03 -6.70 -5.25
CA ALA A 297 6.37 -7.23 -6.57
C ALA A 297 5.35 -8.28 -7.04
N PHE A 298 4.91 -8.18 -8.30
CA PHE A 298 3.87 -9.01 -8.94
C PHE A 298 2.44 -8.86 -8.36
N ILE A 299 2.23 -7.90 -7.47
CA ILE A 299 0.89 -7.54 -6.97
C ILE A 299 0.30 -6.45 -7.89
N HIS A 300 -0.98 -6.59 -8.24
CA HIS A 300 -1.70 -5.59 -9.04
C HIS A 300 -1.76 -4.25 -8.31
N GLU A 301 -1.71 -3.12 -9.04
CA GLU A 301 -1.63 -1.77 -8.45
C GLU A 301 -2.74 -1.49 -7.42
N SER A 302 -3.98 -1.93 -7.68
CA SER A 302 -5.09 -1.77 -6.73
C SER A 302 -4.86 -2.53 -5.40
N LYS A 303 -4.21 -3.68 -5.45
CA LYS A 303 -3.90 -4.51 -4.28
C LYS A 303 -2.67 -4.04 -3.50
N LYS A 304 -1.84 -3.16 -4.07
CA LYS A 304 -0.68 -2.60 -3.35
C LYS A 304 -1.10 -1.67 -2.22
N ILE A 305 -2.20 -0.95 -2.37
CA ILE A 305 -2.77 -0.12 -1.31
C ILE A 305 -3.26 -1.02 -0.17
N GLU A 306 -3.98 -2.09 -0.49
CA GLU A 306 -4.44 -3.07 0.50
C GLU A 306 -3.28 -3.72 1.26
N LEU A 307 -2.19 -4.06 0.55
CA LEU A 307 -0.95 -4.55 1.18
C LEU A 307 -0.37 -3.51 2.15
N TYR A 308 -0.25 -2.25 1.73
CA TYR A 308 0.25 -1.18 2.59
C TYR A 308 -0.63 -1.01 3.83
N ASP A 309 -1.95 -0.97 3.67
CA ASP A 309 -2.90 -0.83 4.78
C ASP A 309 -2.81 -2.02 5.74
N LEU A 310 -2.65 -3.24 5.22
CA LEU A 310 -2.43 -4.44 6.01
C LEU A 310 -1.15 -4.34 6.85
N LEU A 311 -0.02 -3.96 6.24
CA LEU A 311 1.26 -3.82 6.95
C LEU A 311 1.18 -2.72 8.01
N LYS A 312 0.53 -1.59 7.70
CA LYS A 312 0.32 -0.48 8.62
C LYS A 312 -0.56 -0.86 9.81
N LEU A 313 -1.63 -1.61 9.58
CA LEU A 313 -2.50 -2.14 10.64
C LEU A 313 -1.68 -2.99 11.62
N TYR A 314 -0.87 -3.94 11.10
CA TYR A 314 -0.07 -4.79 11.97
C TYR A 314 1.06 -4.04 12.69
N ALA A 315 1.66 -3.07 12.04
CA ALA A 315 2.68 -2.24 12.68
C ALA A 315 2.10 -1.41 13.82
N LYS A 316 0.93 -0.78 13.61
CA LYS A 316 0.32 0.14 14.56
C LYS A 316 -0.47 -0.56 15.65
N ASP A 317 -1.45 -1.40 15.26
CA ASP A 317 -2.44 -1.94 16.19
C ASP A 317 -1.95 -3.24 16.86
N TYR A 318 -1.04 -3.98 16.22
CA TYR A 318 -0.43 -5.19 16.76
C TYR A 318 1.05 -5.00 17.16
N GLU A 319 1.55 -3.77 17.13
CA GLU A 319 2.91 -3.38 17.55
C GLU A 319 4.04 -4.16 16.86
N ARG A 320 3.83 -4.57 15.59
CA ARG A 320 4.88 -5.25 14.82
C ARG A 320 5.93 -4.26 14.34
N ASN A 321 7.21 -4.66 14.35
CA ASN A 321 8.26 -3.85 13.71
C ASN A 321 8.52 -4.38 12.31
N ILE A 322 8.15 -3.59 11.31
CA ILE A 322 8.18 -3.95 9.90
C ILE A 322 9.09 -2.98 9.15
N VAL A 323 10.07 -3.53 8.46
CA VAL A 323 10.90 -2.81 7.49
C VAL A 323 10.69 -3.46 6.13
N PHE A 324 10.25 -2.71 5.14
CA PHE A 324 10.12 -3.26 3.80
C PHE A 324 10.70 -2.35 2.73
N THR A 325 11.14 -2.97 1.63
CA THR A 325 11.65 -2.26 0.47
C THR A 325 10.58 -2.19 -0.62
N THR A 326 10.54 -1.10 -1.36
CA THR A 326 9.67 -0.97 -2.53
C THR A 326 10.26 -0.02 -3.57
N HIS A 327 9.83 -0.19 -4.80
CA HIS A 327 9.98 0.78 -5.88
C HIS A 327 8.61 1.20 -6.46
N SER A 328 7.52 0.91 -5.74
CA SER A 328 6.15 1.22 -6.18
C SER A 328 5.78 2.68 -5.90
N PRO A 329 5.47 3.45 -6.94
CA PRO A 329 4.93 4.79 -6.80
C PRO A 329 3.62 4.84 -6.01
N THR A 330 2.79 3.81 -6.16
CA THR A 330 1.49 3.67 -5.48
C THR A 330 1.67 3.60 -3.96
N ILE A 331 2.60 2.77 -3.48
CA ILE A 331 2.91 2.67 -2.05
C ILE A 331 3.50 3.96 -1.53
N VAL A 332 4.46 4.57 -2.25
CA VAL A 332 5.07 5.86 -1.87
C VAL A 332 4.01 6.95 -1.72
N ASN A 333 3.05 7.01 -2.64
CA ASN A 333 1.97 7.99 -2.57
C ASN A 333 1.05 7.77 -1.34
N SER A 334 0.77 6.52 -1.01
CA SER A 334 -0.12 6.16 0.12
C SER A 334 0.55 6.27 1.49
N ALA A 335 1.87 6.08 1.56
CA ALA A 335 2.63 6.10 2.81
C ALA A 335 2.70 7.49 3.45
N ASN A 336 2.88 7.59 4.76
CA ASN A 336 3.21 8.85 5.42
C ASN A 336 4.67 9.22 5.14
N SER A 337 4.99 10.53 5.15
CA SER A 337 6.36 10.99 4.83
C SER A 337 7.40 10.55 5.86
N ASP A 338 7.00 10.40 7.12
CA ASP A 338 7.81 9.91 8.24
C ASP A 338 8.13 8.42 8.14
N GLU A 339 7.29 7.63 7.46
CA GLU A 339 7.52 6.21 7.22
C GLU A 339 8.56 5.95 6.12
N LEU A 340 8.91 6.96 5.30
CA LEU A 340 9.72 6.81 4.09
C LEU A 340 11.21 7.07 4.34
N ILE A 341 12.05 6.11 3.98
CA ILE A 341 13.51 6.21 3.92
C ILE A 341 13.93 6.15 2.45
N ILE A 342 14.34 7.30 1.92
CA ILE A 342 14.56 7.46 0.49
C ILE A 342 16.03 7.28 0.15
N LEU A 343 16.33 6.35 -0.75
CA LEU A 343 17.66 6.06 -1.24
C LEU A 343 17.82 6.52 -2.69
N LYS A 344 18.84 7.32 -2.94
CA LYS A 344 19.28 7.70 -4.29
C LYS A 344 20.72 7.20 -4.53
N THR A 345 21.01 6.88 -5.78
CA THR A 345 22.38 6.58 -6.20
C THR A 345 22.99 7.86 -6.76
N ILE A 346 24.00 8.40 -6.08
CA ILE A 346 24.78 9.57 -6.49
C ILE A 346 26.23 9.11 -6.63
N ASP A 347 26.86 9.27 -7.80
CA ASP A 347 28.24 8.88 -8.08
C ASP A 347 28.53 7.40 -7.71
N ASN A 348 27.64 6.49 -8.06
CA ASN A 348 27.70 5.06 -7.73
C ASN A 348 27.75 4.78 -6.21
N LYS A 349 27.28 5.70 -5.39
CA LYS A 349 27.12 5.52 -3.94
C LYS A 349 25.67 5.68 -3.56
N CYS A 350 25.20 4.86 -2.64
CA CYS A 350 23.92 5.04 -2.00
C CYS A 350 23.97 6.28 -1.10
N SER A 351 22.94 7.10 -1.15
CA SER A 351 22.76 8.27 -0.27
C SER A 351 21.32 8.33 0.20
N ILE A 352 21.12 8.72 1.46
CA ILE A 352 19.79 9.01 1.99
C ILE A 352 19.48 10.47 1.66
N VAL A 353 18.32 10.72 1.10
CA VAL A 353 17.87 12.06 0.75
C VAL A 353 16.54 12.38 1.40
N GLN A 354 16.38 13.63 1.80
CA GLN A 354 15.06 14.20 2.08
C GLN A 354 14.52 14.73 0.76
N SER A 355 13.41 14.19 0.32
CA SER A 355 12.79 14.58 -0.95
C SER A 355 11.28 14.56 -0.78
N ASP A 356 10.59 15.43 -1.49
CA ASP A 356 9.13 15.39 -1.53
C ASP A 356 8.65 14.10 -2.21
N LYS A 357 7.50 13.60 -1.79
CA LYS A 357 6.89 12.39 -2.37
C LYS A 357 6.69 12.49 -3.87
N ILE A 358 6.30 13.67 -4.35
CA ILE A 358 6.09 13.93 -5.78
C ILE A 358 7.39 13.71 -6.55
N GLU A 359 8.50 14.23 -6.03
CA GLU A 359 9.82 14.09 -6.66
C GLU A 359 10.27 12.62 -6.70
N ILE A 360 9.99 11.87 -5.64
CA ILE A 360 10.30 10.43 -5.58
C ILE A 360 9.48 9.66 -6.61
N VAL A 361 8.18 9.93 -6.68
CA VAL A 361 7.29 9.29 -7.65
C VAL A 361 7.71 9.62 -9.07
N LYS A 362 8.10 10.87 -9.37
CA LYS A 362 8.68 11.28 -10.65
C LYS A 362 9.91 10.43 -11.01
N GLU A 363 10.82 10.26 -10.07
CA GLU A 363 12.03 9.47 -10.27
C GLU A 363 11.73 7.99 -10.53
N LEU A 364 10.87 7.37 -9.70
CA LEU A 364 10.49 5.96 -9.84
C LEU A 364 9.77 5.65 -11.14
N THR A 365 9.07 6.62 -11.72
CA THR A 365 8.30 6.48 -12.97
C THR A 365 9.02 7.01 -14.20
N GLY A 366 10.27 7.48 -14.04
CA GLY A 366 11.04 8.10 -15.11
C GLY A 366 10.35 9.33 -15.69
N SER A 367 9.73 10.15 -14.83
CA SER A 367 8.95 11.35 -15.18
C SER A 367 7.72 11.12 -16.09
N ARG A 368 7.40 9.87 -16.41
CA ARG A 368 6.25 9.55 -17.28
C ARG A 368 4.91 9.59 -16.55
N MET A 369 4.91 9.47 -15.22
CA MET A 369 3.70 9.57 -14.38
C MET A 369 3.42 10.98 -13.85
N ASN A 370 4.16 11.99 -14.24
CA ASN A 370 3.89 13.41 -13.90
C ASN A 370 2.44 13.80 -14.20
N VAL A 371 1.85 13.20 -15.24
CA VAL A 371 0.50 13.47 -15.68
C VAL A 371 -0.57 13.16 -14.62
N PHE A 372 -0.34 12.24 -13.68
CA PHE A 372 -1.37 11.81 -12.73
C PHE A 372 -1.35 12.53 -11.38
N PHE A 373 -0.22 13.10 -10.96
CA PHE A 373 -0.09 13.68 -9.63
C PHE A 373 -0.21 15.22 -9.60
N GLU A 374 0.03 15.88 -10.73
CA GLU A 374 -0.04 17.33 -10.86
C GLU A 374 -1.30 17.81 -11.59
N ILE A 375 -2.21 16.90 -12.00
CA ILE A 375 -3.44 17.32 -12.68
C ILE A 375 -4.30 18.09 -11.68
N PRO A 376 -4.59 19.38 -11.95
CA PRO A 376 -5.50 20.17 -11.16
C PRO A 376 -6.88 19.53 -11.07
N ILE A 377 -7.57 19.81 -10.00
CA ILE A 377 -8.94 19.35 -9.76
C ILE A 377 -9.88 20.54 -9.94
N LEU A 378 -10.87 20.38 -10.81
CA LEU A 378 -11.95 21.35 -10.98
C LEU A 378 -13.22 20.79 -10.34
N LEU A 379 -13.67 21.42 -9.26
CA LEU A 379 -14.93 21.13 -8.58
C LEU A 379 -16.03 22.00 -9.18
N VAL A 380 -17.11 21.41 -9.62
CA VAL A 380 -18.26 22.09 -10.23
C VAL A 380 -19.57 21.68 -9.56
N GLU A 381 -20.64 22.43 -9.71
CA GLU A 381 -21.87 22.20 -8.96
C GLU A 381 -22.54 20.87 -9.28
N GLY A 382 -22.68 20.57 -10.58
CA GLY A 382 -23.44 19.42 -11.06
C GLY A 382 -22.70 18.52 -12.04
N LYS A 383 -23.27 17.34 -12.31
CA LYS A 383 -22.73 16.40 -13.31
C LYS A 383 -22.85 16.94 -14.74
N SER A 384 -23.91 17.69 -15.04
CA SER A 384 -24.09 18.35 -16.33
C SER A 384 -23.00 19.36 -16.64
N ASP A 385 -22.52 20.07 -15.60
CA ASP A 385 -21.49 21.09 -15.75
C ASP A 385 -20.15 20.45 -16.10
N ILE A 386 -19.84 19.26 -15.53
CA ILE A 386 -18.68 18.46 -15.92
C ILE A 386 -18.67 18.23 -17.42
N ILE A 387 -19.77 17.68 -17.95
CA ILE A 387 -19.87 17.29 -19.37
C ILE A 387 -19.76 18.51 -20.27
N LEU A 388 -20.40 19.62 -19.91
CA LEU A 388 -20.36 20.85 -20.70
C LEU A 388 -18.97 21.47 -20.73
N ILE A 389 -18.29 21.56 -19.61
CA ILE A 389 -16.93 22.09 -19.52
C ILE A 389 -15.96 21.21 -20.30
N GLU A 390 -16.05 19.90 -20.15
CA GLU A 390 -15.20 18.96 -20.87
C GLU A 390 -15.40 19.02 -22.37
N LYS A 391 -16.66 19.12 -22.84
CA LYS A 391 -16.98 19.31 -24.26
C LYS A 391 -16.43 20.64 -24.80
N ALA A 392 -16.58 21.73 -24.04
CA ALA A 392 -16.04 23.03 -24.43
C ALA A 392 -14.50 22.99 -24.49
N CYS A 393 -13.82 22.52 -23.47
CA CYS A 393 -12.35 22.42 -23.46
C CYS A 393 -11.84 21.54 -24.61
N ASN A 394 -12.47 20.39 -24.84
CA ASN A 394 -12.11 19.50 -25.95
C ASN A 394 -12.33 20.17 -27.34
N TYR A 395 -13.39 20.98 -27.47
CA TYR A 395 -13.64 21.73 -28.69
C TYR A 395 -12.52 22.75 -28.94
N PHE A 396 -12.17 23.57 -27.93
CA PHE A 396 -11.11 24.57 -28.04
C PHE A 396 -9.77 23.94 -28.36
N LYS A 397 -9.38 22.87 -27.66
CA LYS A 397 -8.13 22.16 -27.90
C LYS A 397 -7.98 21.60 -29.32
N LYS A 398 -9.07 21.21 -29.95
CA LYS A 398 -9.08 20.58 -31.29
C LYS A 398 -9.27 21.55 -32.43
N ASN A 399 -10.00 22.65 -32.24
CA ASN A 399 -10.51 23.46 -33.32
C ASN A 399 -10.09 24.92 -33.28
N GLU A 400 -9.56 25.42 -32.16
CA GLU A 400 -9.19 26.83 -32.03
C GLU A 400 -7.65 26.95 -31.83
N THR A 401 -7.03 27.82 -32.60
CA THR A 401 -5.60 28.09 -32.51
C THR A 401 -5.26 28.79 -31.20
N GLY A 402 -4.13 28.41 -30.58
CA GLY A 402 -3.67 28.96 -29.31
C GLY A 402 -4.22 28.25 -28.07
N TYR A 403 -4.89 27.13 -28.22
CA TYR A 403 -5.39 26.27 -27.12
C TYR A 403 -4.76 24.88 -27.11
N GLU A 404 -3.71 24.67 -27.90
CA GLU A 404 -3.01 23.38 -28.00
C GLU A 404 -2.37 22.98 -26.66
N ASP A 405 -1.99 23.98 -25.87
CA ASP A 405 -1.39 23.86 -24.55
C ASP A 405 -2.41 23.88 -23.39
N LEU A 406 -3.71 23.83 -23.68
CA LEU A 406 -4.74 23.82 -22.62
C LEU A 406 -4.46 22.68 -21.65
N PRO A 407 -4.19 23.00 -20.35
CA PRO A 407 -3.81 22.00 -19.38
C PRO A 407 -4.91 20.94 -19.18
N THR A 408 -4.50 19.72 -18.89
CA THR A 408 -5.42 18.65 -18.47
C THR A 408 -5.79 18.86 -17.00
N PHE A 409 -7.05 18.69 -16.66
CA PHE A 409 -7.57 18.72 -15.30
C PHE A 409 -8.62 17.62 -15.10
N ARG A 410 -8.96 17.32 -13.86
CA ARG A 410 -10.04 16.39 -13.51
C ARG A 410 -11.22 17.13 -12.94
N THR A 411 -12.40 16.79 -13.39
CA THR A 411 -13.65 17.38 -12.95
C THR A 411 -14.37 16.50 -11.94
N TYR A 412 -14.91 17.10 -10.89
CA TYR A 412 -15.76 16.43 -9.91
C TYR A 412 -16.96 17.29 -9.56
N SER A 413 -18.11 16.65 -9.37
CA SER A 413 -19.33 17.33 -8.95
C SER A 413 -19.39 17.51 -7.44
N LEU A 414 -19.76 18.69 -6.99
CA LEU A 414 -20.08 19.00 -5.60
C LEU A 414 -21.42 18.38 -5.13
N GLY A 415 -22.25 17.90 -6.09
CA GLY A 415 -23.58 17.38 -5.76
C GLY A 415 -24.57 18.47 -5.29
N GLY A 416 -24.31 19.73 -5.66
CA GLY A 416 -25.03 20.94 -5.25
C GLY A 416 -24.16 21.87 -4.41
N THR A 417 -24.58 23.14 -4.29
CA THR A 417 -23.78 24.20 -3.65
C THR A 417 -23.68 24.11 -2.13
N GLY A 418 -24.67 23.54 -1.44
CA GLY A 418 -24.84 23.68 0.02
C GLY A 418 -23.69 23.20 0.90
N ASN A 419 -22.78 22.37 0.40
CA ASN A 419 -21.68 21.75 1.15
C ASN A 419 -20.28 22.05 0.56
N THR A 420 -20.16 23.09 -0.28
CA THR A 420 -18.94 23.39 -1.03
C THR A 420 -17.69 23.43 -0.15
N LYS A 421 -17.71 24.15 0.97
CA LYS A 421 -16.57 24.26 1.89
C LYS A 421 -16.19 22.92 2.51
N TYR A 422 -17.15 22.11 2.91
CA TYR A 422 -16.91 20.78 3.50
C TYR A 422 -16.28 19.82 2.48
N ILE A 423 -16.80 19.82 1.25
CA ILE A 423 -16.28 19.00 0.14
C ILE A 423 -14.87 19.44 -0.21
N TYR A 424 -14.62 20.75 -0.34
CA TYR A 424 -13.28 21.30 -0.56
C TYR A 424 -12.28 20.81 0.49
N GLU A 425 -12.60 20.93 1.77
CA GLU A 425 -11.73 20.48 2.87
C GLU A 425 -11.47 18.97 2.81
N SER A 426 -12.46 18.19 2.39
CA SER A 426 -12.30 16.75 2.19
C SER A 426 -11.37 16.43 1.02
N PHE A 427 -11.56 17.11 -0.11
CA PHE A 427 -10.68 16.96 -1.29
C PHE A 427 -9.25 17.40 -0.99
N LYS A 428 -9.06 18.50 -0.27
CA LYS A 428 -7.74 18.97 0.17
C LYS A 428 -7.00 17.93 1.01
N LYS A 429 -7.71 17.22 1.91
CA LYS A 429 -7.13 16.14 2.71
C LYS A 429 -6.77 14.91 1.89
N ILE A 430 -7.62 14.53 0.93
CA ILE A 430 -7.44 13.35 0.08
C ILE A 430 -6.35 13.61 -0.98
N PHE A 431 -6.37 14.77 -1.61
CA PHE A 431 -5.51 15.14 -2.72
C PHE A 431 -4.45 16.18 -2.32
N LYS A 432 -3.72 15.92 -1.23
CA LYS A 432 -2.67 16.82 -0.71
C LYS A 432 -1.70 17.26 -1.81
N GLY A 433 -1.40 18.56 -1.85
CA GLY A 433 -0.46 19.15 -2.79
C GLY A 433 -0.99 19.28 -4.23
N ARG A 434 -2.30 19.07 -4.46
CA ARG A 434 -2.93 19.36 -5.77
C ARG A 434 -3.62 20.69 -5.75
N LYS A 435 -3.51 21.39 -6.87
CA LYS A 435 -4.29 22.59 -7.14
C LYS A 435 -5.77 22.22 -7.24
N ILE A 436 -6.60 22.80 -6.37
CA ILE A 436 -8.05 22.62 -6.37
C ILE A 436 -8.70 23.94 -6.79
N ILE A 437 -9.53 23.86 -7.82
CA ILE A 437 -10.24 25.00 -8.38
C ILE A 437 -11.72 24.74 -8.21
N ILE A 438 -12.47 25.68 -7.66
CA ILE A 438 -13.92 25.61 -7.47
C ILE A 438 -14.59 26.56 -8.44
N CYS A 439 -15.48 26.04 -9.25
CA CYS A 439 -16.31 26.80 -10.19
C CYS A 439 -17.77 26.70 -9.76
N LEU A 440 -18.39 27.82 -9.46
CA LEU A 440 -19.79 27.91 -9.04
C LEU A 440 -20.60 28.72 -10.04
N ASP A 441 -21.89 28.44 -10.17
CA ASP A 441 -22.81 29.29 -10.90
C ASP A 441 -22.83 30.72 -10.30
N ARG A 442 -23.01 31.72 -11.14
CA ARG A 442 -23.12 33.12 -10.66
C ARG A 442 -24.59 33.44 -10.32
N ASP A 443 -25.13 32.68 -9.40
CA ASP A 443 -26.47 32.90 -8.84
C ASP A 443 -26.39 33.21 -7.34
N ASP A 444 -27.53 33.43 -6.69
CA ASP A 444 -27.58 33.73 -5.25
C ASP A 444 -26.97 32.60 -4.40
N SER A 445 -27.10 31.35 -4.84
CA SER A 445 -26.54 30.18 -4.16
C SER A 445 -25.03 30.16 -4.23
N GLY A 446 -24.46 30.28 -5.43
CA GLY A 446 -23.01 30.32 -5.64
C GLY A 446 -22.35 31.50 -4.95
N LYS A 447 -22.98 32.70 -5.02
CA LYS A 447 -22.51 33.90 -4.29
C LYS A 447 -22.51 33.69 -2.77
N LYS A 448 -23.54 33.03 -2.23
CA LYS A 448 -23.61 32.68 -0.80
C LYS A 448 -22.53 31.70 -0.38
N GLU A 449 -22.22 30.71 -1.19
CA GLU A 449 -21.13 29.78 -0.92
C GLU A 449 -19.76 30.46 -0.99
N LEU A 450 -19.53 31.34 -1.99
CA LEU A 450 -18.30 32.13 -2.10
C LEU A 450 -18.08 32.99 -0.85
N LYS A 451 -19.14 33.60 -0.31
CA LYS A 451 -19.09 34.37 0.95
C LYS A 451 -18.65 33.56 2.18
N LYS A 452 -18.84 32.24 2.18
CA LYS A 452 -18.35 31.37 3.27
C LYS A 452 -16.82 31.27 3.31
N PHE A 453 -16.17 31.46 2.16
CA PHE A 453 -14.70 31.52 2.07
C PHE A 453 -14.19 32.96 2.30
N PHE A 454 -14.92 33.96 1.81
CA PHE A 454 -14.52 35.38 1.84
C PHE A 454 -15.64 36.28 2.38
N PRO A 455 -15.87 36.29 3.72
CA PRO A 455 -17.00 37.03 4.33
C PRO A 455 -16.96 38.54 4.12
N ASN A 456 -15.74 39.11 3.99
CA ASN A 456 -15.50 40.57 4.01
C ASN A 456 -15.13 41.16 2.64
N ASN A 457 -15.12 40.36 1.55
CA ASN A 457 -14.69 40.82 0.24
C ASN A 457 -15.89 41.23 -0.63
N ASP A 458 -15.70 42.29 -1.41
CA ASP A 458 -16.62 42.61 -2.49
C ASP A 458 -16.44 41.60 -3.62
N LEU A 459 -17.49 40.84 -3.90
CA LEU A 459 -17.45 39.69 -4.79
C LEU A 459 -17.54 40.08 -6.28
N GLU A 460 -17.77 41.37 -6.59
CA GLU A 460 -17.96 41.85 -7.96
C GLU A 460 -16.66 42.33 -8.62
N GLU A 461 -15.59 42.59 -7.82
CA GLU A 461 -14.34 43.16 -8.34
C GLU A 461 -13.33 42.14 -8.86
N ASN A 462 -13.42 40.87 -8.45
CA ASN A 462 -12.40 39.87 -8.83
C ASN A 462 -12.99 38.76 -9.72
N GLU A 463 -12.23 38.39 -10.74
CA GLU A 463 -12.59 37.25 -11.62
C GLU A 463 -12.47 35.90 -10.89
N TYR A 464 -11.50 35.79 -9.95
CA TYR A 464 -11.28 34.61 -9.10
C TYR A 464 -10.65 35.01 -7.77
N PHE A 465 -10.74 34.11 -6.79
CA PHE A 465 -10.22 34.32 -5.44
C PHE A 465 -9.27 33.18 -5.08
N ASN A 466 -8.11 33.52 -4.51
CA ASN A 466 -7.20 32.54 -3.95
C ASN A 466 -7.70 32.16 -2.55
N ILE A 467 -7.96 30.87 -2.31
CA ILE A 467 -8.44 30.37 -1.01
C ILE A 467 -7.24 30.25 -0.08
N GLU A 468 -6.21 29.53 -0.50
CA GLU A 468 -4.97 29.27 0.21
C GLU A 468 -4.00 28.53 -0.72
N GLU A 469 -2.70 28.69 -0.54
CA GLU A 469 -1.66 28.09 -1.39
C GLU A 469 -1.96 28.31 -2.89
N GLU A 470 -2.15 27.25 -3.67
CA GLU A 470 -2.51 27.29 -5.09
C GLU A 470 -3.98 26.90 -5.36
N ASN A 471 -4.87 27.08 -4.38
CA ASN A 471 -6.28 26.73 -4.50
C ASN A 471 -7.14 27.97 -4.76
N TYR A 472 -8.08 27.85 -5.69
CA TYR A 472 -8.85 28.98 -6.20
C TYR A 472 -10.35 28.67 -6.24
N ILE A 473 -11.15 29.72 -6.16
CA ILE A 473 -12.61 29.67 -6.35
C ILE A 473 -13.04 30.85 -7.23
N PHE A 474 -13.97 30.59 -8.13
CA PHE A 474 -14.55 31.63 -8.97
C PHE A 474 -16.03 31.37 -9.28
N LEU A 475 -16.74 32.43 -9.63
CA LEU A 475 -18.08 32.37 -10.21
C LEU A 475 -17.98 32.38 -11.74
N LEU A 476 -18.86 31.67 -12.43
CA LEU A 476 -18.89 31.62 -13.88
C LEU A 476 -18.74 33.04 -14.49
N PRO A 477 -17.78 33.24 -15.42
CA PRO A 477 -17.64 34.50 -16.12
C PRO A 477 -18.82 34.74 -17.05
N CYS A 478 -19.41 35.93 -17.00
CA CYS A 478 -20.56 36.30 -17.83
C CYS A 478 -20.14 36.68 -19.25
N ILE A 479 -20.96 36.36 -20.24
CA ILE A 479 -20.80 36.86 -21.63
C ILE A 479 -21.38 38.28 -21.78
N GLU A 480 -22.41 38.60 -20.99
CA GLU A 480 -23.12 39.88 -20.96
C GLU A 480 -23.15 40.38 -19.50
N GLU A 481 -23.29 41.69 -19.28
CA GLU A 481 -23.44 42.26 -17.93
C GLU A 481 -24.77 41.81 -17.29
N LYS A 482 -24.72 40.64 -16.63
CA LYS A 482 -25.85 40.06 -15.91
C LYS A 482 -25.48 39.88 -14.43
N LYS A 483 -26.44 40.14 -13.52
CA LYS A 483 -26.31 39.87 -12.10
C LYS A 483 -26.30 38.39 -11.74
N GLU A 484 -26.97 37.57 -12.53
CA GLU A 484 -27.06 36.12 -12.41
C GLU A 484 -26.66 35.45 -13.70
N PHE A 485 -25.90 34.37 -13.66
CA PHE A 485 -25.43 33.64 -14.82
C PHE A 485 -25.16 32.16 -14.45
N MET A 486 -25.80 31.26 -15.16
CA MET A 486 -25.65 29.81 -15.03
C MET A 486 -24.97 29.23 -16.26
N ILE A 487 -24.42 28.02 -16.17
CA ILE A 487 -23.64 27.42 -17.24
C ILE A 487 -24.45 27.26 -18.54
N GLU A 488 -25.75 27.04 -18.47
CA GLU A 488 -26.63 26.94 -19.64
C GLU A 488 -26.82 28.28 -20.40
N GLU A 489 -26.51 29.40 -19.77
CA GLU A 489 -26.61 30.71 -20.39
C GLU A 489 -25.49 31.03 -21.37
N TYR A 490 -24.46 30.16 -21.44
CA TYR A 490 -23.49 30.21 -22.53
C TYR A 490 -24.14 29.91 -23.90
N PHE A 491 -25.22 29.13 -23.92
CA PHE A 491 -25.91 28.82 -25.17
C PHE A 491 -26.73 30.00 -25.72
N SER A 492 -26.84 30.07 -27.04
CA SER A 492 -27.68 31.09 -27.68
C SER A 492 -29.17 30.89 -27.36
N LYS A 493 -29.90 32.01 -27.30
CA LYS A 493 -31.34 31.97 -27.08
C LYS A 493 -32.06 31.13 -28.14
N GLU A 494 -31.58 31.17 -29.38
CA GLU A 494 -32.09 30.39 -30.51
C GLU A 494 -31.90 28.89 -30.28
N TYR A 495 -30.72 28.49 -29.79
CA TYR A 495 -30.43 27.09 -29.53
C TYR A 495 -31.27 26.55 -28.36
N ILE A 496 -31.35 27.29 -27.26
CA ILE A 496 -32.20 26.91 -26.10
C ILE A 496 -33.68 26.84 -26.54
N LYS A 497 -34.15 27.80 -27.33
CA LYS A 497 -35.53 27.78 -27.86
C LYS A 497 -35.79 26.56 -28.73
N LYS A 498 -34.85 26.18 -29.59
CA LYS A 498 -34.92 24.95 -30.39
C LYS A 498 -35.03 23.71 -29.50
N LEU A 499 -34.18 23.58 -28.52
CA LEU A 499 -34.22 22.45 -27.55
C LEU A 499 -35.54 22.42 -26.77
N ALA A 500 -36.03 23.56 -26.34
CA ALA A 500 -37.30 23.65 -25.62
C ALA A 500 -38.47 23.19 -26.50
N LEU A 501 -38.50 23.59 -27.78
CA LEU A 501 -39.51 23.15 -28.75
C LEU A 501 -39.44 21.65 -29.02
N GLU A 502 -38.23 21.08 -29.17
CA GLU A 502 -38.04 19.63 -29.30
C GLU A 502 -38.54 18.87 -28.07
N MET A 503 -38.33 19.39 -26.86
CA MET A 503 -38.82 18.79 -25.62
C MET A 503 -40.35 18.87 -25.50
N LEU A 504 -40.94 20.01 -25.87
CA LEU A 504 -42.39 20.21 -25.89
C LEU A 504 -43.06 19.23 -26.87
N ASN A 505 -42.48 19.04 -28.05
CA ASN A 505 -43.03 18.12 -29.05
C ASN A 505 -42.92 16.64 -28.68
N LYS A 506 -41.95 16.28 -27.85
CA LYS A 506 -41.73 14.90 -27.35
C LYS A 506 -42.56 14.57 -26.11
N THR A 507 -43.14 15.55 -25.43
CA THR A 507 -43.95 15.37 -24.22
C THR A 507 -45.42 15.61 -24.50
N ASN A 508 -46.30 14.77 -23.93
CA ASN A 508 -47.72 15.10 -23.82
C ASN A 508 -47.87 16.30 -22.89
N PHE A 509 -47.70 17.52 -23.47
CA PHE A 509 -47.83 18.77 -22.74
C PHE A 509 -49.31 19.00 -22.39
N THR A 510 -49.64 18.97 -21.09
CA THR A 510 -51.00 19.07 -20.60
C THR A 510 -51.35 20.45 -19.99
N GLY A 511 -50.35 21.33 -19.85
CA GLY A 511 -50.59 22.69 -19.37
C GLY A 511 -49.42 23.34 -18.61
N PHE A 512 -49.65 24.49 -18.03
CA PHE A 512 -48.64 25.31 -17.33
C PHE A 512 -47.88 24.61 -16.21
N LYS A 513 -48.40 23.52 -15.64
CA LYS A 513 -47.74 22.73 -14.60
C LYS A 513 -46.47 21.99 -15.10
N ASP A 514 -46.35 21.80 -16.42
CA ASP A 514 -45.24 21.08 -17.04
C ASP A 514 -44.03 21.99 -17.38
N ILE A 515 -44.19 23.32 -17.28
CA ILE A 515 -43.16 24.32 -17.62
C ILE A 515 -41.89 24.20 -16.72
N PRO A 516 -41.99 24.04 -15.40
CA PRO A 516 -40.77 23.89 -14.54
C PRO A 516 -39.91 22.70 -14.91
N ASN A 517 -40.54 21.61 -15.34
CA ASN A 517 -39.84 20.38 -15.75
C ASN A 517 -39.06 20.54 -17.07
N ILE A 518 -39.36 21.54 -17.90
CA ILE A 518 -38.69 21.76 -19.20
C ILE A 518 -37.25 22.26 -18.96
N LYS A 519 -37.06 23.17 -18.01
CA LYS A 519 -35.72 23.68 -17.65
C LYS A 519 -34.78 22.54 -17.28
N ASP A 520 -35.20 21.68 -16.35
CA ASP A 520 -34.41 20.55 -15.88
C ASP A 520 -34.16 19.53 -16.99
N ARG A 521 -35.13 19.30 -17.85
CA ARG A 521 -34.97 18.41 -19.01
C ARG A 521 -33.98 18.95 -20.05
N ILE A 522 -33.97 20.26 -20.29
CA ILE A 522 -32.97 20.90 -21.17
C ILE A 522 -31.60 20.76 -20.57
N LYS A 523 -31.46 21.05 -19.26
CA LYS A 523 -30.20 20.90 -18.52
C LYS A 523 -29.68 19.47 -18.58
N ASN A 524 -30.54 18.49 -18.33
CA ASN A 524 -30.19 17.08 -18.41
C ASN A 524 -29.77 16.67 -19.82
N LYS A 525 -30.52 17.11 -20.86
CA LYS A 525 -30.18 16.81 -22.26
C LYS A 525 -28.83 17.40 -22.67
N LEU A 526 -28.55 18.65 -22.32
CA LEU A 526 -27.27 19.30 -22.59
C LEU A 526 -26.10 18.58 -21.88
N GLY A 527 -26.37 18.01 -20.71
CA GLY A 527 -25.43 17.20 -19.90
C GLY A 527 -25.37 15.71 -20.29
N GLU A 528 -26.01 15.25 -21.38
CA GLU A 528 -25.87 13.88 -21.88
C GLU A 528 -24.55 13.72 -22.66
N GLU A 529 -23.80 12.62 -22.39
CA GLU A 529 -22.54 12.36 -23.09
C GLU A 529 -22.70 12.22 -24.60
N GLY A 530 -23.80 11.63 -25.05
CA GLY A 530 -24.10 11.38 -26.45
C GLY A 530 -24.65 12.58 -27.21
N GLU A 531 -25.00 13.69 -26.53
CA GLU A 531 -25.59 14.85 -27.20
C GLU A 531 -24.55 15.64 -28.00
N SER A 532 -24.83 15.88 -29.28
CA SER A 532 -23.96 16.67 -30.16
C SER A 532 -24.31 18.16 -30.05
N ILE A 533 -23.42 18.93 -29.44
CA ILE A 533 -23.54 20.38 -29.32
C ILE A 533 -22.85 21.03 -30.53
N PRO A 534 -23.53 21.97 -31.26
CA PRO A 534 -22.92 22.66 -32.38
C PRO A 534 -21.68 23.47 -32.00
N ASN A 535 -20.68 23.52 -32.88
CA ASN A 535 -19.41 24.18 -32.62
C ASN A 535 -19.56 25.70 -32.32
N ASN A 536 -20.49 26.39 -32.97
CA ASN A 536 -20.78 27.79 -32.69
C ASN A 536 -21.33 28.04 -31.28
N GLU A 537 -22.01 27.06 -30.69
CA GLU A 537 -22.50 27.12 -29.33
C GLU A 537 -21.34 26.85 -28.35
N LEU A 538 -20.46 25.89 -28.63
CA LEU A 538 -19.28 25.60 -27.81
C LEU A 538 -18.26 26.76 -27.78
N LYS A 539 -18.13 27.53 -28.88
CA LYS A 539 -17.32 28.76 -28.92
C LYS A 539 -17.71 29.78 -27.86
N ARG A 540 -18.96 29.83 -27.48
CA ARG A 540 -19.47 30.81 -26.50
C ARG A 540 -18.97 30.56 -25.09
N PHE A 541 -18.37 29.37 -24.82
CA PHE A 541 -17.71 29.03 -23.56
C PHE A 541 -16.29 29.62 -23.45
N GLN A 542 -15.82 30.38 -24.45
CA GLN A 542 -14.47 30.92 -24.47
C GLN A 542 -14.08 31.64 -23.16
N PRO A 543 -14.88 32.53 -22.55
CA PRO A 543 -14.50 33.23 -21.32
C PRO A 543 -14.23 32.25 -20.16
N LEU A 544 -15.01 31.16 -20.06
CA LEU A 544 -14.83 30.14 -19.05
C LEU A 544 -13.55 29.33 -19.31
N VAL A 545 -13.32 28.90 -20.55
CA VAL A 545 -12.12 28.13 -20.92
C VAL A 545 -10.85 28.95 -20.69
N ASP A 546 -10.87 30.25 -21.05
CA ASP A 546 -9.76 31.17 -20.82
C ASP A 546 -9.45 31.37 -19.32
N LEU A 547 -10.50 31.50 -18.50
CA LEU A 547 -10.35 31.67 -17.06
C LEU A 547 -9.79 30.40 -16.41
N ILE A 548 -10.31 29.23 -16.75
CA ILE A 548 -9.80 27.93 -16.26
C ILE A 548 -8.34 27.76 -16.66
N ARG A 549 -7.98 28.01 -17.94
CA ARG A 549 -6.60 27.95 -18.44
C ARG A 549 -5.68 28.85 -17.64
N ARG A 550 -6.07 30.12 -17.43
CA ARG A 550 -5.29 31.12 -16.68
C ARG A 550 -5.04 30.66 -15.26
N ILE A 551 -6.06 30.22 -14.53
CA ILE A 551 -5.94 29.78 -13.13
C ILE A 551 -5.05 28.52 -13.02
N ILE A 552 -5.13 27.60 -13.97
CA ILE A 552 -4.32 26.38 -13.96
C ILE A 552 -2.84 26.72 -14.19
N LEU A 553 -2.53 27.71 -15.02
CA LEU A 553 -1.16 28.11 -15.39
C LEU A 553 -0.48 29.04 -14.38
N ILE A 554 -1.21 29.66 -13.45
CA ILE A 554 -0.67 30.39 -12.31
C ILE A 554 -0.04 29.39 -11.32
#